data_75634b2b3fabb06c64fd164bf5c567c0
#
_entry.id   75634b2b3fabb06c64fd164bf5c567c0
#
_cell.length_a   1.000
_cell.length_b   1.000
_cell.length_c   1.000
_cell.angle_alpha   90.00
_cell.angle_beta   90.00
_cell.angle_gamma   90.00
#
_symmetry.space_group_name_H-M   'P 1'
#
loop_
_entity.id
_entity.type
_entity.pdbx_description
1 polymer ?
#
loop_
_entity_poly.entity_id
_entity_poly.type
_entity_poly.pdbx_seq_one_letter_code
_entity_poly.pdbx_strand_id
1 'polypeptide(L)'
;TLGMGFIFVKDLENLKNEVEKLSLDTQKLDLTILDFTGKSFFSFAIENNIKLTELHNSVMNILKQFSSYGDADFAMFNESEKVKDDVGLVKWVSNFNTEHAFDLYDPHITLGKGEKPNFDFPINFTASKIGLFHIGQRGTCKEKLAEFNLKYFFSR
;
A
#
# COMPACT_ATOMS: atom_id res chain seq x y z
N THR A 1 -2.89 1.06 1.69
CA THR A 1 -1.90 0.27 0.89
C THR A 1 -2.30 0.29 -0.57
N LEU A 2 -1.34 0.60 -1.48
CA LEU A 2 -1.59 0.60 -2.93
C LEU A 2 -1.39 -0.77 -3.57
N GLY A 3 -0.61 -1.65 -2.97
CA GLY A 3 -0.35 -2.99 -3.49
C GLY A 3 0.54 -3.78 -2.56
N MET A 4 0.49 -5.09 -2.67
CA MET A 4 1.31 -6.05 -1.94
C MET A 4 1.69 -7.22 -2.82
N GLY A 5 2.80 -7.87 -2.50
CA GLY A 5 3.26 -9.08 -3.16
C GLY A 5 4.55 -9.60 -2.56
N PHE A 6 4.87 -10.84 -2.85
CA PHE A 6 6.16 -11.43 -2.50
C PHE A 6 7.16 -11.12 -3.61
N ILE A 7 8.24 -10.45 -3.26
CA ILE A 7 9.25 -9.99 -4.21
C ILE A 7 10.55 -10.76 -3.98
N PHE A 8 11.15 -11.28 -5.05
CA PHE A 8 12.49 -11.84 -4.98
C PHE A 8 13.51 -10.75 -4.69
N VAL A 9 14.46 -11.05 -3.81
CA VAL A 9 15.53 -10.09 -3.44
C VAL A 9 16.26 -9.54 -4.67
N LYS A 10 16.53 -10.38 -5.67
CA LYS A 10 17.20 -10.00 -6.92
C LYS A 10 16.41 -8.98 -7.75
N ASP A 11 15.08 -8.92 -7.59
CA ASP A 11 14.20 -8.07 -8.36
C ASP A 11 13.87 -6.74 -7.65
N LEU A 12 14.30 -6.59 -6.38
CA LEU A 12 13.97 -5.42 -5.56
C LEU A 12 14.44 -4.09 -6.19
N GLU A 13 15.65 -4.04 -6.72
CA GLU A 13 16.17 -2.83 -7.35
C GLU A 13 15.39 -2.48 -8.64
N ASN A 14 15.01 -3.47 -9.42
CA ASN A 14 14.20 -3.26 -10.62
C ASN A 14 12.80 -2.74 -10.23
N LEU A 15 12.19 -3.30 -9.19
CA LEU A 15 10.91 -2.82 -8.65
C LEU A 15 11.03 -1.37 -8.17
N LYS A 16 12.09 -1.00 -7.42
CA LYS A 16 12.33 0.38 -6.99
C LYS A 16 12.38 1.33 -8.18
N ASN A 17 13.12 0.98 -9.24
CA ASN A 17 13.24 1.78 -10.45
C ASN A 17 11.90 1.99 -11.15
N GLU A 18 11.04 0.96 -11.23
CA GLU A 18 9.72 1.10 -11.84
C GLU A 18 8.77 1.96 -10.98
N VAL A 19 8.84 1.84 -9.66
CA VAL A 19 8.05 2.68 -8.74
C VAL A 19 8.55 4.14 -8.78
N GLU A 20 9.85 4.38 -8.92
CA GLU A 20 10.41 5.72 -9.11
C GLU A 20 9.90 6.36 -10.41
N LYS A 21 9.97 5.64 -11.54
CA LYS A 21 9.41 6.11 -12.82
C LYS A 21 7.93 6.47 -12.69
N LEU A 22 7.14 5.59 -12.06
CA LEU A 22 5.72 5.85 -11.81
C LEU A 22 5.53 7.14 -10.99
N SER A 23 6.36 7.35 -9.95
CA SER A 23 6.26 8.55 -9.11
C SER A 23 6.54 9.84 -9.89
N LEU A 24 7.48 9.78 -10.84
CA LEU A 24 7.80 10.90 -11.74
C LEU A 24 6.69 11.22 -12.73
N ASP A 25 5.78 10.29 -12.98
CA ASP A 25 4.62 10.49 -13.87
C ASP A 25 3.31 10.74 -13.13
N THR A 26 3.31 10.51 -11.82
CA THR A 26 2.13 10.69 -10.96
C THR A 26 2.15 12.06 -10.28
N GLN A 27 1.06 12.80 -10.39
CA GLN A 27 0.86 14.05 -9.64
C GLN A 27 0.53 13.75 -8.18
N LYS A 28 0.77 14.74 -7.29
CA LYS A 28 0.26 14.70 -5.93
C LYS A 28 -1.25 14.48 -5.94
N LEU A 29 -1.73 13.71 -4.98
CA LEU A 29 -3.13 13.34 -4.87
C LEU A 29 -3.78 14.09 -3.72
N ASP A 30 -4.82 14.86 -4.01
CA ASP A 30 -5.72 15.37 -3.00
C ASP A 30 -6.72 14.28 -2.66
N LEU A 31 -6.76 13.91 -1.39
CA LEU A 31 -7.51 12.80 -0.84
C LEU A 31 -8.40 13.27 0.31
N THR A 32 -9.52 12.60 0.49
CA THR A 32 -10.50 12.89 1.53
C THR A 32 -10.68 11.69 2.45
N ILE A 33 -10.56 11.90 3.75
CA ILE A 33 -11.00 10.94 4.76
C ILE A 33 -12.49 11.20 5.00
N LEU A 34 -13.31 10.19 4.77
CA LEU A 34 -14.77 10.30 4.85
C LEU A 34 -15.29 10.05 6.27
N ASP A 35 -14.78 9.03 6.93
CA ASP A 35 -15.24 8.58 8.25
C ASP A 35 -14.29 7.53 8.83
N PHE A 36 -14.60 7.06 10.03
CA PHE A 36 -14.05 5.86 10.64
C PHE A 36 -14.77 4.60 10.17
N THR A 37 -14.02 3.54 9.98
CA THR A 37 -14.51 2.17 9.82
C THR A 37 -14.01 1.25 10.94
N GLY A 38 -14.73 0.14 11.15
CA GLY A 38 -14.38 -0.84 12.17
C GLY A 38 -15.07 -0.60 13.52
N LYS A 39 -15.02 -1.60 14.40
CA LYS A 39 -15.65 -1.57 15.73
C LYS A 39 -14.64 -1.60 16.86
N SER A 40 -13.62 -2.44 16.77
CA SER A 40 -12.56 -2.60 17.78
C SER A 40 -11.16 -2.41 17.21
N PHE A 41 -11.07 -2.44 15.88
CA PHE A 41 -9.90 -2.13 15.10
C PHE A 41 -10.30 -1.06 14.09
N PHE A 42 -9.75 0.12 14.22
CA PHE A 42 -10.20 1.28 13.49
C PHE A 42 -9.33 1.58 12.27
N SER A 43 -9.99 2.08 11.24
CA SER A 43 -9.35 2.64 10.05
C SER A 43 -10.06 3.93 9.64
N PHE A 44 -9.36 4.81 8.96
CA PHE A 44 -9.98 5.89 8.20
C PHE A 44 -10.40 5.37 6.83
N ALA A 45 -11.67 5.55 6.47
CA ALA A 45 -12.13 5.35 5.11
C ALA A 45 -11.66 6.50 4.22
N ILE A 46 -11.00 6.19 3.13
CA ILE A 46 -10.55 7.18 2.14
C ILE A 46 -11.52 7.17 0.97
N GLU A 47 -11.89 8.36 0.49
CA GLU A 47 -12.69 8.48 -0.72
C GLU A 47 -11.94 7.84 -1.90
N ASN A 48 -12.59 6.88 -2.55
CA ASN A 48 -12.01 6.23 -3.72
C ASN A 48 -12.27 7.10 -4.96
N ASN A 49 -11.31 7.92 -5.34
CA ASN A 49 -11.38 8.75 -6.53
C ASN A 49 -10.59 8.13 -7.70
N ILE A 50 -10.88 8.61 -8.91
CA ILE A 50 -10.31 8.06 -10.14
C ILE A 50 -8.78 8.07 -10.16
N LYS A 51 -8.13 9.13 -9.66
CA LYS A 51 -6.67 9.23 -9.65
C LYS A 51 -6.02 8.24 -8.70
N LEU A 52 -6.64 7.99 -7.55
CA LEU A 52 -6.17 7.00 -6.58
C LEU A 52 -6.32 5.59 -7.14
N THR A 53 -7.45 5.29 -7.81
CA THR A 53 -7.68 4.02 -8.49
C THR A 53 -6.68 3.79 -9.62
N GLU A 54 -6.41 4.80 -10.45
CA GLU A 54 -5.41 4.72 -11.52
C GLU A 54 -4.00 4.46 -10.98
N LEU A 55 -3.62 5.13 -9.88
CA LEU A 55 -2.34 4.88 -9.21
C LEU A 55 -2.28 3.46 -8.64
N HIS A 56 -3.35 2.99 -7.96
CA HIS A 56 -3.44 1.61 -7.49
C HIS A 56 -3.25 0.60 -8.63
N ASN A 57 -3.98 0.77 -9.73
CA ASN A 57 -3.91 -0.12 -10.88
C ASN A 57 -2.49 -0.14 -11.49
N SER A 58 -1.84 1.03 -11.58
CA SER A 58 -0.47 1.15 -12.07
C SER A 58 0.53 0.41 -11.18
N VAL A 59 0.41 0.57 -9.85
CA VAL A 59 1.23 -0.15 -8.87
C VAL A 59 1.01 -1.66 -8.97
N MET A 60 -0.24 -2.12 -9.07
CA MET A 60 -0.54 -3.55 -9.21
C MET A 60 0.00 -4.13 -10.52
N ASN A 61 -0.05 -3.40 -11.61
CA ASN A 61 0.52 -3.82 -12.90
C ASN A 61 2.06 -3.91 -12.85
N ILE A 62 2.73 -3.02 -12.12
CA ILE A 62 4.16 -3.15 -11.84
C ILE A 62 4.43 -4.39 -10.98
N LEU A 63 3.71 -4.55 -9.86
CA LEU A 63 3.90 -5.68 -8.96
C LEU A 63 3.71 -7.04 -9.65
N LYS A 64 2.78 -7.16 -10.59
CA LYS A 64 2.58 -8.39 -11.38
C LYS A 64 3.82 -8.86 -12.12
N GLN A 65 4.75 -7.98 -12.45
CA GLN A 65 5.97 -8.32 -13.17
C GLN A 65 7.05 -8.90 -12.26
N PHE A 66 7.00 -8.61 -10.95
CA PHE A 66 8.03 -8.94 -9.96
C PHE A 66 7.54 -9.86 -8.85
N SER A 67 6.23 -9.98 -8.68
CA SER A 67 5.64 -10.69 -7.54
C SER A 67 5.26 -12.12 -7.87
N SER A 68 5.56 -13.02 -6.94
CA SER A 68 4.94 -14.33 -6.88
C SER A 68 3.78 -14.30 -5.88
N TYR A 69 2.55 -14.48 -6.34
CA TYR A 69 1.39 -14.56 -5.46
C TYR A 69 1.09 -15.97 -4.95
N GLY A 70 1.69 -17.00 -5.54
CA GLY A 70 1.44 -18.40 -5.14
C GLY A 70 2.51 -19.01 -4.25
N ASP A 71 3.69 -18.41 -4.18
CA ASP A 71 4.85 -18.97 -3.51
C ASP A 71 5.56 -17.93 -2.67
N ALA A 72 5.48 -18.10 -1.36
CA ALA A 72 6.13 -17.23 -0.38
C ALA A 72 7.55 -17.67 -0.02
N ASP A 73 7.98 -18.88 -0.43
CA ASP A 73 9.25 -19.45 0.05
C ASP A 73 10.48 -18.70 -0.45
N PHE A 74 10.35 -18.00 -1.57
CA PHE A 74 11.44 -17.21 -2.16
C PHE A 74 11.38 -15.72 -1.82
N ALA A 75 10.36 -15.29 -1.10
CA ALA A 75 10.21 -13.89 -0.74
C ALA A 75 11.23 -13.47 0.32
N MET A 76 11.59 -12.20 0.28
CA MET A 76 12.37 -11.59 1.33
C MET A 76 11.49 -11.32 2.55
N PHE A 77 11.72 -12.07 3.62
CA PHE A 77 11.05 -11.87 4.90
C PHE A 77 11.95 -11.12 5.87
N ASN A 78 11.36 -10.28 6.69
CA ASN A 78 12.05 -9.72 7.84
C ASN A 78 12.14 -10.78 8.94
N GLU A 79 13.32 -11.41 9.06
CA GLU A 79 13.57 -12.50 10.02
C GLU A 79 13.38 -12.06 11.47
N SER A 80 13.63 -10.79 11.78
CA SER A 80 13.51 -10.26 13.15
C SER A 80 12.07 -10.28 13.67
N GLU A 81 11.07 -10.36 12.80
CA GLU A 81 9.66 -10.26 13.15
C GLU A 81 8.87 -11.57 12.98
N LYS A 82 9.51 -12.65 12.53
CA LYS A 82 8.85 -13.94 12.26
C LYS A 82 7.60 -13.79 11.37
N VAL A 83 7.65 -12.88 10.41
CA VAL A 83 6.53 -12.59 9.50
C VAL A 83 6.14 -13.83 8.70
N LYS A 84 7.12 -14.67 8.35
CA LYS A 84 6.91 -15.94 7.64
C LYS A 84 6.00 -16.91 8.43
N ASP A 85 6.03 -16.84 9.75
CA ASP A 85 5.23 -17.70 10.63
C ASP A 85 3.78 -17.21 10.77
N ASP A 86 3.47 -15.98 10.32
CA ASP A 86 2.12 -15.43 10.30
C ASP A 86 1.34 -15.94 9.08
N VAL A 87 0.77 -17.13 9.21
CA VAL A 87 0.00 -17.80 8.14
C VAL A 87 -1.13 -16.90 7.60
N GLY A 88 -1.77 -16.11 8.46
CA GLY A 88 -2.83 -15.19 8.07
C GLY A 88 -2.32 -14.08 7.17
N LEU A 89 -1.18 -13.48 7.53
CA LEU A 89 -0.53 -12.45 6.73
C LEU A 89 -0.03 -12.99 5.39
N VAL A 90 0.66 -14.15 5.42
CA VAL A 90 1.14 -14.81 4.19
C VAL A 90 -0.01 -15.08 3.23
N LYS A 91 -1.13 -15.64 3.73
CA LYS A 91 -2.33 -15.88 2.92
C LYS A 91 -2.92 -14.58 2.37
N TRP A 92 -2.98 -13.53 3.17
CA TRP A 92 -3.51 -12.24 2.74
C TRP A 92 -2.68 -11.63 1.60
N VAL A 93 -1.35 -11.64 1.71
CA VAL A 93 -0.45 -11.16 0.64
C VAL A 93 -0.58 -12.05 -0.62
N SER A 94 -0.67 -13.39 -0.46
CA SER A 94 -0.87 -14.32 -1.57
C SER A 94 -2.14 -14.04 -2.36
N ASN A 95 -3.21 -13.64 -1.66
CA ASN A 95 -4.52 -13.41 -2.26
C ASN A 95 -4.76 -11.92 -2.62
N PHE A 96 -3.81 -11.03 -2.32
CA PHE A 96 -4.04 -9.59 -2.49
C PHE A 96 -4.46 -9.21 -3.90
N ASN A 97 -3.83 -9.82 -4.91
CA ASN A 97 -4.14 -9.54 -6.30
C ASN A 97 -5.57 -9.94 -6.73
N THR A 98 -6.17 -10.92 -6.07
CA THR A 98 -7.50 -11.47 -6.43
C THR A 98 -8.62 -11.03 -5.49
N GLU A 99 -8.30 -10.67 -4.25
CA GLU A 99 -9.30 -10.40 -3.22
C GLU A 99 -9.33 -8.92 -2.79
N HIS A 100 -8.27 -8.13 -3.09
CA HIS A 100 -8.11 -6.77 -2.55
C HIS A 100 -7.61 -5.75 -3.57
N ALA A 101 -7.50 -6.12 -4.85
CA ALA A 101 -6.96 -5.25 -5.89
C ALA A 101 -7.98 -4.96 -6.98
N PHE A 102 -7.69 -3.95 -7.79
CA PHE A 102 -8.50 -3.49 -8.93
C PHE A 102 -9.91 -3.07 -8.49
N ASP A 103 -10.95 -3.73 -9.00
CA ASP A 103 -12.35 -3.42 -8.68
C ASP A 103 -12.70 -3.68 -7.20
N LEU A 104 -11.89 -4.45 -6.50
CA LEU A 104 -12.02 -4.75 -5.07
C LEU A 104 -11.17 -3.83 -4.18
N TYR A 105 -10.52 -2.83 -4.76
CA TYR A 105 -9.68 -1.90 -4.02
C TYR A 105 -10.50 -1.02 -3.08
N ASP A 106 -10.23 -1.15 -1.78
CA ASP A 106 -10.86 -0.37 -0.70
C ASP A 106 -9.78 0.47 0.02
N PRO A 107 -9.61 1.76 -0.36
CA PRO A 107 -8.58 2.61 0.20
C PRO A 107 -8.89 2.99 1.65
N HIS A 108 -7.96 2.69 2.54
CA HIS A 108 -8.09 3.04 3.95
C HIS A 108 -6.73 3.29 4.61
N ILE A 109 -6.73 3.98 5.76
CA ILE A 109 -5.57 4.15 6.64
C ILE A 109 -5.86 3.42 7.94
N THR A 110 -5.14 2.34 8.20
CA THR A 110 -5.28 1.57 9.43
C THR A 110 -4.70 2.34 10.62
N LEU A 111 -5.49 2.50 11.67
CA LEU A 111 -5.11 3.15 12.92
C LEU A 111 -4.73 2.16 14.01
N GLY A 112 -5.42 1.02 14.08
CA GLY A 112 -5.20 0.00 15.09
C GLY A 112 -6.32 -0.12 16.10
N LYS A 113 -5.99 -0.72 17.28
CA LYS A 113 -6.93 -0.88 18.40
C LYS A 113 -6.86 0.33 19.32
N GLY A 114 -8.00 0.72 19.87
CA GLY A 114 -8.06 1.82 20.81
C GLY A 114 -9.48 2.33 21.01
N GLU A 115 -9.59 3.48 21.66
CA GLU A 115 -10.82 4.24 21.70
C GLU A 115 -11.01 4.99 20.39
N LYS A 116 -12.26 5.10 19.94
CA LYS A 116 -12.60 5.87 18.73
C LYS A 116 -12.26 7.35 19.00
N PRO A 117 -11.28 7.93 18.29
CA PRO A 117 -10.98 9.33 18.47
C PRO A 117 -12.12 10.18 17.92
N ASN A 118 -12.29 11.38 18.49
CA ASN A 118 -13.30 12.33 18.02
C ASN A 118 -12.67 13.25 16.98
N PHE A 119 -13.10 13.12 15.72
CA PHE A 119 -12.71 13.99 14.61
C PHE A 119 -13.95 14.48 13.87
N ASP A 120 -13.86 15.69 13.36
CA ASP A 120 -14.85 16.23 12.44
C ASP A 120 -14.47 15.83 11.01
N PHE A 121 -15.37 15.16 10.31
CA PHE A 121 -15.21 14.74 8.93
C PHE A 121 -16.04 15.62 7.97
N PRO A 122 -15.65 15.74 6.70
CA PRO A 122 -14.49 15.11 6.04
C PRO A 122 -13.17 15.83 6.35
N ILE A 123 -12.04 15.08 6.28
CA ILE A 123 -10.70 15.64 6.42
C ILE A 123 -9.98 15.53 5.07
N ASN A 124 -9.53 16.67 4.55
CA ASN A 124 -8.78 16.71 3.30
C ASN A 124 -7.26 16.74 3.56
N PHE A 125 -6.50 16.03 2.75
CA PHE A 125 -5.04 16.04 2.79
C PHE A 125 -4.44 15.75 1.42
N THR A 126 -3.17 16.10 1.23
CA THR A 126 -2.46 15.83 -0.01
C THR A 126 -1.40 14.77 0.20
N ALA A 127 -1.51 13.63 -0.49
CA ALA A 127 -0.46 12.63 -0.58
C ALA A 127 0.60 13.11 -1.57
N SER A 128 1.83 13.26 -1.10
CA SER A 128 2.94 13.82 -1.87
C SER A 128 4.06 12.83 -2.14
N LYS A 129 3.93 11.60 -1.64
CA LYS A 129 4.95 10.58 -1.74
C LYS A 129 4.35 9.20 -1.91
N ILE A 130 5.10 8.32 -2.56
CA ILE A 130 4.87 6.88 -2.59
C ILE A 130 6.05 6.18 -1.91
N GLY A 131 5.77 5.22 -1.04
CA GLY A 131 6.79 4.46 -0.31
C GLY A 131 6.70 2.97 -0.58
N LEU A 132 7.85 2.33 -0.65
CA LEU A 132 8.01 0.89 -0.67
C LEU A 132 8.50 0.42 0.70
N PHE A 133 7.82 -0.55 1.29
CA PHE A 133 8.08 -1.01 2.65
C PHE A 133 8.15 -2.52 2.72
N HIS A 134 9.03 -3.01 3.59
CA HIS A 134 8.92 -4.36 4.12
C HIS A 134 7.66 -4.46 4.98
N ILE A 135 6.86 -5.49 4.75
CA ILE A 135 5.68 -5.73 5.58
C ILE A 135 6.12 -6.42 6.88
N GLY A 136 5.76 -5.83 8.00
CA GLY A 136 5.90 -6.41 9.32
C GLY A 136 4.67 -7.19 9.76
N GLN A 137 4.68 -7.63 11.02
CA GLN A 137 3.55 -8.35 11.60
C GLN A 137 2.23 -7.57 11.42
N ARG A 138 1.14 -8.30 11.17
CA ARG A 138 -0.21 -7.75 10.94
C ARG A 138 -0.31 -6.79 9.74
N GLY A 139 0.59 -6.91 8.78
CA GLY A 139 0.58 -6.08 7.56
C GLY A 139 1.03 -4.64 7.77
N THR A 140 1.77 -4.35 8.84
CA THR A 140 2.28 -3.00 9.09
C THR A 140 3.43 -2.65 8.15
N CYS A 141 3.54 -1.39 7.72
CA CYS A 141 4.70 -0.86 7.00
C CYS A 141 5.87 -0.71 7.99
N LYS A 142 6.76 -1.71 8.06
CA LYS A 142 7.76 -1.78 9.11
C LYS A 142 9.06 -1.08 8.75
N GLU A 143 9.67 -1.50 7.67
CA GLU A 143 10.95 -0.97 7.22
C GLU A 143 10.78 -0.30 5.85
N LYS A 144 11.18 0.96 5.77
CA LYS A 144 11.13 1.70 4.52
C LYS A 144 12.31 1.32 3.62
N LEU A 145 12.01 0.70 2.49
CA LEU A 145 12.98 0.28 1.48
C LEU A 145 13.29 1.39 0.46
N ALA A 146 12.28 2.20 0.15
CA ALA A 146 12.42 3.37 -0.72
C ALA A 146 11.25 4.35 -0.51
N GLU A 147 11.45 5.61 -0.89
CA GLU A 147 10.42 6.65 -0.88
C GLU A 147 10.67 7.61 -2.05
N PHE A 148 9.64 7.92 -2.82
CA PHE A 148 9.70 8.78 -3.99
C PHE A 148 8.67 9.89 -3.89
N ASN A 149 9.08 11.11 -4.30
CA ASN A 149 8.18 12.26 -4.34
C ASN A 149 7.29 12.20 -5.60
N LEU A 150 6.01 12.46 -5.42
CA LEU A 150 5.09 12.69 -6.53
C LEU A 150 5.27 14.09 -7.12
N LYS A 151 4.94 14.27 -8.40
CA LYS A 151 5.11 15.55 -9.10
C LYS A 151 4.30 16.68 -8.47
N TYR A 152 4.90 17.87 -8.45
CA TYR A 152 4.15 19.10 -8.24
C TYR A 152 3.38 19.48 -9.50
N PHE A 153 2.19 20.01 -9.31
CA PHE A 153 1.45 20.69 -10.38
C PHE A 153 2.16 22.03 -10.65
N PHE A 154 2.89 22.12 -11.74
CA PHE A 154 3.22 23.43 -12.27
C PHE A 154 2.11 23.80 -13.27
N SER A 155 1.10 24.55 -12.82
CA SER A 155 0.23 25.25 -13.74
C SER A 155 1.09 26.23 -14.56
N ARG A 156 1.21 25.99 -15.84
CA ARG A 156 1.73 26.98 -16.79
C ARG A 156 0.69 28.02 -17.04
#